data_6a432fe038831474275ccbd4108229ce
#
_entry.id   6a432fe038831474275ccbd4108229ce
#
_cell.length_a   1.000
_cell.length_b   1.000
_cell.length_c   1.000
_cell.angle_alpha   90.00
_cell.angle_beta   90.00
_cell.angle_gamma   90.00
#
_symmetry.space_group_name_H-M   'P 1'
#
loop_
_entity.id
_entity.type
_entity.pdbx_description
1 polymer ?
#
loop_
_entity_poly.entity_id
_entity_poly.type
_entity_poly.pdbx_seq_one_letter_code
_entity_poly.pdbx_strand_id
1 'polypeptide(L)'
;MDTILQFDHSLIFYVHEHFVYSFLTPIMAFISKITSNGALWIIIALLLMLQKKYRVLGVAIIIALGFVFIIGDQGLKPNVARLRPFVDFPNVTVPLESALPKATSYSFPSGHSFGSFASAMTIYLGLGQIAPQKRYLGILALLGSIVVAFSRVYLFAHYPTDVLTGLELGIIVGFIAWKLARIGWNWWTNRHNDVEYEPYTFKRK
;
A
#
# COMPACT_ATOMS: atom_id res chain seq x y z
N MET A 1 -0.67 26.25 -6.28
CA MET A 1 -0.20 25.66 -5.00
C MET A 1 -1.26 25.85 -3.92
N ASP A 2 -1.86 27.02 -3.83
CA ASP A 2 -2.86 27.33 -2.81
C ASP A 2 -4.13 26.48 -2.87
N THR A 3 -4.61 26.12 -4.08
CA THR A 3 -5.83 25.30 -4.28
C THR A 3 -5.66 23.87 -3.71
N ILE A 4 -4.49 23.24 -3.89
CA ILE A 4 -4.21 21.90 -3.38
C ILE A 4 -4.12 21.92 -1.86
N LEU A 5 -3.45 22.92 -1.29
CA LEU A 5 -3.38 23.08 0.16
C LEU A 5 -4.74 23.37 0.77
N GLN A 6 -5.56 24.21 0.13
CA GLN A 6 -6.94 24.46 0.57
C GLN A 6 -7.79 23.19 0.54
N PHE A 7 -7.69 22.39 -0.52
CA PHE A 7 -8.37 21.09 -0.61
C PHE A 7 -7.94 20.16 0.54
N ASP A 8 -6.62 20.01 0.77
CA ASP A 8 -6.09 19.17 1.82
C ASP A 8 -6.56 19.61 3.21
N HIS A 9 -6.47 20.90 3.50
CA HIS A 9 -6.90 21.45 4.79
C HIS A 9 -8.41 21.28 4.97
N SER A 10 -9.22 21.66 3.97
CA SER A 10 -10.66 21.55 4.07
C SER A 10 -11.11 20.10 4.30
N LEU A 11 -10.53 19.14 3.57
CA LEU A 11 -10.96 17.75 3.66
C LEU A 11 -10.46 17.07 4.93
N ILE A 12 -9.22 17.35 5.39
CA ILE A 12 -8.71 16.73 6.61
C ILE A 12 -9.46 17.24 7.85
N PHE A 13 -9.78 18.55 7.92
CA PHE A 13 -10.59 19.10 9.00
C PHE A 13 -12.03 18.59 8.95
N TYR A 14 -12.62 18.50 7.77
CA TYR A 14 -13.96 17.92 7.61
C TYR A 14 -14.02 16.49 8.14
N VAL A 15 -13.02 15.65 7.81
CA VAL A 15 -12.94 14.28 8.33
C VAL A 15 -12.75 14.29 9.85
N HIS A 16 -11.90 15.17 10.36
CA HIS A 16 -11.63 15.29 11.80
C HIS A 16 -12.86 15.67 12.60
N GLU A 17 -13.65 16.62 12.12
CA GLU A 17 -14.83 17.14 12.82
C GLU A 17 -16.04 16.18 12.74
N HIS A 18 -16.21 15.47 11.61
CA HIS A 18 -17.46 14.73 11.35
C HIS A 18 -17.32 13.22 11.48
N PHE A 19 -16.10 12.64 11.37
CA PHE A 19 -15.91 11.20 11.32
C PHE A 19 -15.11 10.63 12.51
N VAL A 20 -14.50 11.46 13.35
CA VAL A 20 -13.75 11.00 14.51
C VAL A 20 -14.68 10.66 15.66
N TYR A 21 -14.80 9.34 15.93
CA TYR A 21 -15.62 8.80 17.03
C TYR A 21 -14.77 7.92 17.93
N SER A 22 -15.02 7.99 19.24
CA SER A 22 -14.25 7.25 20.26
C SER A 22 -14.22 5.73 20.02
N PHE A 23 -15.32 5.14 19.52
CA PHE A 23 -15.39 3.71 19.20
C PHE A 23 -14.62 3.34 17.92
N LEU A 24 -14.51 4.24 16.94
CA LEU A 24 -13.87 4.00 15.66
C LEU A 24 -12.34 4.21 15.71
N THR A 25 -11.89 5.10 16.58
CA THR A 25 -10.46 5.43 16.75
C THR A 25 -9.57 4.21 17.00
N PRO A 26 -9.86 3.30 17.94
CA PRO A 26 -9.03 2.12 18.17
C PRO A 26 -9.01 1.18 16.95
N ILE A 27 -10.09 1.11 16.19
CA ILE A 27 -10.15 0.30 14.96
C ILE A 27 -9.21 0.89 13.88
N MET A 28 -9.29 2.20 13.64
CA MET A 28 -8.42 2.89 12.67
C MET A 28 -6.95 2.82 13.08
N ALA A 29 -6.66 2.96 14.37
CA ALA A 29 -5.31 2.83 14.90
C ALA A 29 -4.78 1.39 14.73
N PHE A 30 -5.59 0.38 15.00
CA PHE A 30 -5.21 -1.02 14.81
C PHE A 30 -4.91 -1.33 13.34
N ILE A 31 -5.79 -0.92 12.41
CA ILE A 31 -5.59 -1.08 10.96
C ILE A 31 -4.28 -0.43 10.51
N SER A 32 -4.05 0.81 10.96
CA SER A 32 -2.80 1.52 10.69
C SER A 32 -1.58 0.78 11.24
N LYS A 33 -1.65 0.26 12.47
CA LYS A 33 -0.55 -0.44 13.13
C LYS A 33 -0.16 -1.73 12.42
N ILE A 34 -1.12 -2.58 12.04
CA ILE A 34 -0.82 -3.86 11.38
C ILE A 34 -0.26 -3.69 9.97
N THR A 35 -0.54 -2.56 9.30
CA THR A 35 -0.02 -2.25 7.97
C THR A 35 1.26 -1.41 8.01
N SER A 36 1.73 -1.03 9.21
CA SER A 36 2.95 -0.24 9.38
C SER A 36 4.17 -0.97 8.81
N ASN A 37 5.05 -0.22 8.15
CA ASN A 37 6.25 -0.74 7.49
C ASN A 37 5.98 -1.93 6.54
N GLY A 38 4.76 -2.05 6.03
CA GLY A 38 4.35 -3.14 5.15
C GLY A 38 4.22 -4.52 5.84
N ALA A 39 4.21 -4.58 7.18
CA ALA A 39 4.29 -5.83 7.94
C ALA A 39 3.22 -6.86 7.53
N LEU A 40 1.95 -6.44 7.43
CA LEU A 40 0.86 -7.31 6.97
C LEU A 40 1.17 -7.93 5.60
N TRP A 41 1.62 -7.09 4.66
CA TRP A 41 1.89 -7.50 3.29
C TRP A 41 3.11 -8.41 3.18
N ILE A 42 4.14 -8.17 4.00
CA ILE A 42 5.31 -9.07 4.11
C ILE A 42 4.87 -10.44 4.62
N ILE A 43 4.05 -10.51 5.67
CA ILE A 43 3.53 -11.77 6.19
C ILE A 43 2.74 -12.51 5.12
N ILE A 44 1.82 -11.82 4.42
CA ILE A 44 1.06 -12.41 3.32
C ILE A 44 2.00 -12.93 2.21
N ALA A 45 3.00 -12.15 1.83
CA ALA A 45 3.97 -12.55 0.82
C ALA A 45 4.72 -13.84 1.22
N LEU A 46 5.21 -13.90 2.46
CA LEU A 46 5.91 -15.08 2.98
C LEU A 46 5.01 -16.31 3.00
N LEU A 47 3.76 -16.20 3.46
CA LEU A 47 2.79 -17.30 3.45
C LEU A 47 2.49 -17.79 2.02
N LEU A 48 2.39 -16.88 1.05
CA LEU A 48 2.22 -17.23 -0.36
C LEU A 48 3.45 -17.95 -0.93
N MET A 49 4.65 -17.56 -0.52
CA MET A 49 5.90 -18.18 -0.96
C MET A 49 6.06 -19.62 -0.47
N LEU A 50 5.44 -19.99 0.63
CA LEU A 50 5.43 -21.38 1.13
C LEU A 50 4.66 -22.33 0.22
N GLN A 51 3.71 -21.82 -0.57
CA GLN A 51 2.90 -22.61 -1.48
C GLN A 51 3.48 -22.55 -2.91
N LYS A 52 3.91 -23.69 -3.47
CA LYS A 52 4.50 -23.76 -4.81
C LYS A 52 3.71 -22.95 -5.84
N LYS A 53 2.39 -23.10 -5.86
CA LYS A 53 1.48 -22.41 -6.80
C LYS A 53 1.52 -20.88 -6.73
N TYR A 54 1.74 -20.30 -5.54
CA TYR A 54 1.64 -18.86 -5.32
C TYR A 54 2.99 -18.18 -5.05
N ARG A 55 4.11 -18.91 -5.16
CA ARG A 55 5.45 -18.41 -4.89
C ARG A 55 5.77 -17.12 -5.65
N VAL A 56 5.51 -17.11 -6.94
CA VAL A 56 5.78 -15.94 -7.80
C VAL A 56 4.96 -14.71 -7.34
N LEU A 57 3.75 -14.94 -6.83
CA LEU A 57 2.92 -13.86 -6.30
C LEU A 57 3.51 -13.28 -5.02
N GLY A 58 4.01 -14.13 -4.10
CA GLY A 58 4.71 -13.68 -2.91
C GLY A 58 5.97 -12.88 -3.25
N VAL A 59 6.79 -13.35 -4.18
CA VAL A 59 7.97 -12.64 -4.67
C VAL A 59 7.57 -11.28 -5.27
N ALA A 60 6.49 -11.23 -6.04
CA ALA A 60 6.01 -9.99 -6.64
C ALA A 60 5.61 -8.94 -5.59
N ILE A 61 4.98 -9.36 -4.48
CA ILE A 61 4.65 -8.45 -3.37
C ILE A 61 5.92 -7.89 -2.73
N ILE A 62 6.95 -8.72 -2.50
CA ILE A 62 8.24 -8.24 -1.97
C ILE A 62 8.90 -7.23 -2.92
N ILE A 63 8.88 -7.49 -4.23
CA ILE A 63 9.38 -6.53 -5.24
C ILE A 63 8.59 -5.22 -5.18
N ALA A 64 7.26 -5.29 -5.07
CA ALA A 64 6.41 -4.10 -4.94
C ALA A 64 6.77 -3.27 -3.71
N LEU A 65 6.93 -3.90 -2.55
CA LEU A 65 7.35 -3.23 -1.31
C LEU A 65 8.77 -2.65 -1.40
N GLY A 66 9.68 -3.32 -2.11
CA GLY A 66 11.02 -2.79 -2.42
C GLY A 66 10.94 -1.48 -3.22
N PHE A 67 10.10 -1.43 -4.26
CA PHE A 67 9.86 -0.19 -5.00
C PHE A 67 9.20 0.89 -4.14
N VAL A 68 8.25 0.55 -3.28
CA VAL A 68 7.64 1.49 -2.33
C VAL A 68 8.70 2.13 -1.45
N PHE A 69 9.63 1.34 -0.91
CA PHE A 69 10.72 1.85 -0.11
C PHE A 69 11.67 2.76 -0.90
N ILE A 70 12.11 2.32 -2.09
CA ILE A 70 13.07 3.09 -2.91
C ILE A 70 12.44 4.39 -3.42
N ILE A 71 11.24 4.29 -4.02
CA ILE A 71 10.58 5.46 -4.63
C ILE A 71 9.98 6.37 -3.55
N GLY A 72 9.28 5.80 -2.58
CA GLY A 72 8.58 6.56 -1.54
C GLY A 72 9.52 7.06 -0.46
N ASP A 73 10.13 6.13 0.29
CA ASP A 73 10.86 6.51 1.50
C ASP A 73 12.23 7.13 1.21
N GLN A 74 12.98 6.61 0.22
CA GLN A 74 14.30 7.12 -0.13
C GLN A 74 14.26 8.23 -1.19
N GLY A 75 13.27 8.18 -2.10
CA GLY A 75 13.15 9.14 -3.20
C GLY A 75 12.26 10.33 -2.83
N LEU A 76 10.94 10.13 -2.83
CA LEU A 76 9.99 11.25 -2.76
C LEU A 76 9.95 11.96 -1.41
N LYS A 77 9.98 11.23 -0.29
CA LYS A 77 9.89 11.85 1.05
C LYS A 77 10.94 12.89 1.32
N PRO A 78 12.26 12.62 1.15
CA PRO A 78 13.28 13.62 1.44
C PRO A 78 13.28 14.79 0.44
N ASN A 79 12.87 14.55 -0.82
CA ASN A 79 12.86 15.58 -1.85
C ASN A 79 11.67 16.54 -1.74
N VAL A 80 10.48 16.02 -1.35
CA VAL A 80 9.30 16.86 -1.15
C VAL A 80 9.29 17.49 0.25
N ALA A 81 9.83 16.79 1.24
CA ALA A 81 9.99 17.21 2.63
C ALA A 81 8.70 17.81 3.26
N ARG A 82 7.52 17.31 2.87
CA ARG A 82 6.23 17.82 3.35
C ARG A 82 6.05 17.49 4.83
N LEU A 83 5.69 18.50 5.64
CA LEU A 83 5.33 18.29 7.03
C LEU A 83 4.02 17.50 7.15
N ARG A 84 3.81 16.86 8.29
CA ARG A 84 2.57 16.11 8.57
C ARG A 84 1.50 17.02 9.16
N PRO A 85 0.20 16.70 8.96
CA PRO A 85 -0.87 17.51 9.50
C PRO A 85 -0.75 17.80 11.00
N PHE A 86 -0.43 16.79 11.82
CA PHE A 86 -0.28 16.97 13.27
C PHE A 86 0.95 17.80 13.66
N VAL A 87 1.90 18.01 12.75
CA VAL A 87 3.06 18.92 12.93
C VAL A 87 2.70 20.33 12.49
N ASP A 88 1.98 20.46 11.36
CA ASP A 88 1.52 21.76 10.84
C ASP A 88 0.47 22.41 11.74
N PHE A 89 -0.35 21.59 12.41
CA PHE A 89 -1.44 22.04 13.28
C PHE A 89 -1.29 21.52 14.71
N PRO A 90 -0.27 21.97 15.47
CA PRO A 90 0.06 21.43 16.78
C PRO A 90 -1.04 21.65 17.85
N ASN A 91 -1.95 22.59 17.61
CA ASN A 91 -3.07 22.89 18.52
C ASN A 91 -4.31 22.02 18.29
N VAL A 92 -4.31 21.15 17.26
CA VAL A 92 -5.41 20.24 16.98
C VAL A 92 -5.26 18.99 17.82
N THR A 93 -6.31 18.65 18.57
CA THR A 93 -6.35 17.41 19.35
C THR A 93 -6.44 16.22 18.40
N VAL A 94 -5.38 15.44 18.26
CA VAL A 94 -5.37 14.26 17.41
C VAL A 94 -6.15 13.11 18.02
N PRO A 95 -6.77 12.22 17.21
CA PRO A 95 -7.61 11.14 17.73
C PRO A 95 -6.86 10.16 18.65
N LEU A 96 -5.58 9.88 18.35
CA LEU A 96 -4.75 8.99 19.17
C LEU A 96 -3.27 9.25 18.90
N GLU A 97 -2.58 9.92 19.81
CA GLU A 97 -1.16 10.25 19.69
C GLU A 97 -0.25 9.03 19.51
N SER A 98 -0.53 7.94 20.21
CA SER A 98 0.26 6.70 20.11
C SER A 98 0.20 6.01 18.73
N ALA A 99 -0.76 6.39 17.88
CA ALA A 99 -0.87 5.91 16.52
C ALA A 99 -0.13 6.77 15.49
N LEU A 100 0.41 7.91 15.92
CA LEU A 100 1.12 8.83 15.05
C LEU A 100 2.56 8.34 14.76
N PRO A 101 3.07 8.59 13.56
CA PRO A 101 4.47 8.39 13.26
C PRO A 101 5.34 9.45 13.96
N LYS A 102 6.67 9.28 13.90
CA LYS A 102 7.60 10.29 14.41
C LYS A 102 7.39 11.63 13.69
N ALA A 103 7.39 12.73 14.45
CA ALA A 103 7.24 14.09 13.91
C ALA A 103 8.34 14.45 12.88
N THR A 104 9.53 13.85 12.99
CA THR A 104 10.65 14.03 12.08
C THR A 104 10.50 13.31 10.72
N SER A 105 9.45 12.48 10.56
CA SER A 105 9.20 11.78 9.28
C SER A 105 8.29 12.60 8.38
N TYR A 106 8.62 12.68 7.09
CA TYR A 106 7.84 13.43 6.11
C TYR A 106 6.52 12.76 5.74
N SER A 107 5.56 13.59 5.27
CA SER A 107 4.18 13.17 4.98
C SER A 107 4.02 12.56 3.60
N PHE A 108 4.61 13.16 2.58
CA PHE A 108 4.36 12.82 1.16
C PHE A 108 5.40 11.87 0.57
N PRO A 109 4.96 10.82 -0.15
CA PRO A 109 3.60 10.28 -0.18
C PRO A 109 3.31 9.41 1.04
N SER A 110 2.03 9.02 1.25
CA SER A 110 1.65 8.10 2.31
C SER A 110 2.17 6.69 2.04
N GLY A 111 3.14 6.24 2.84
CA GLY A 111 3.73 4.89 2.70
C GLY A 111 2.74 3.76 2.97
N HIS A 112 1.77 3.95 3.90
CA HIS A 112 0.70 3.00 4.14
C HIS A 112 -0.20 2.81 2.91
N SER A 113 -0.63 3.90 2.28
CA SER A 113 -1.43 3.85 1.05
C SER A 113 -0.62 3.23 -0.08
N PHE A 114 0.59 3.72 -0.32
CA PHE A 114 1.46 3.25 -1.38
C PHE A 114 1.71 1.74 -1.26
N GLY A 115 2.16 1.25 -0.10
CA GLY A 115 2.44 -0.17 0.13
C GLY A 115 1.20 -1.05 0.05
N SER A 116 0.06 -0.58 0.59
CA SER A 116 -1.17 -1.35 0.55
C SER A 116 -1.73 -1.49 -0.87
N PHE A 117 -1.81 -0.41 -1.64
CA PHE A 117 -2.30 -0.48 -3.02
C PHE A 117 -1.34 -1.23 -3.94
N ALA A 118 -0.01 -1.10 -3.76
CA ALA A 118 0.97 -1.86 -4.53
C ALA A 118 0.82 -3.37 -4.29
N SER A 119 0.72 -3.79 -3.04
CA SER A 119 0.53 -5.20 -2.67
C SER A 119 -0.82 -5.75 -3.14
N ALA A 120 -1.90 -4.99 -2.91
CA ALA A 120 -3.25 -5.39 -3.29
C ALA A 120 -3.42 -5.51 -4.82
N MET A 121 -2.85 -4.58 -5.59
CA MET A 121 -2.87 -4.64 -7.06
C MET A 121 -2.06 -5.83 -7.58
N THR A 122 -0.91 -6.12 -6.97
CA THR A 122 -0.11 -7.31 -7.26
C THR A 122 -0.92 -8.59 -7.02
N ILE A 123 -1.64 -8.67 -5.89
CA ILE A 123 -2.52 -9.81 -5.55
C ILE A 123 -3.65 -9.94 -6.58
N TYR A 124 -4.32 -8.84 -6.92
CA TYR A 124 -5.41 -8.83 -7.88
C TYR A 124 -5.00 -9.35 -9.26
N LEU A 125 -3.86 -8.87 -9.77
CA LEU A 125 -3.32 -9.30 -11.07
C LEU A 125 -2.84 -10.75 -11.02
N GLY A 126 -2.09 -11.11 -9.97
CA GLY A 126 -1.53 -12.43 -9.82
C GLY A 126 -2.60 -13.51 -9.66
N LEU A 127 -3.57 -13.31 -8.77
CA LEU A 127 -4.69 -14.25 -8.63
C LEU A 127 -5.54 -14.32 -9.90
N GLY A 128 -5.72 -13.22 -10.63
CA GLY A 128 -6.42 -13.23 -11.91
C GLY A 128 -5.81 -14.16 -12.94
N GLN A 129 -4.50 -14.43 -12.85
CA GLN A 129 -3.78 -15.33 -13.76
C GLN A 129 -3.57 -16.74 -13.17
N ILE A 130 -3.21 -16.84 -11.89
CA ILE A 130 -2.87 -18.10 -11.23
C ILE A 130 -4.11 -18.89 -10.79
N ALA A 131 -5.13 -18.19 -10.32
CA ALA A 131 -6.35 -18.75 -9.74
C ALA A 131 -7.54 -17.79 -9.95
N PRO A 132 -8.09 -17.69 -11.18
CA PRO A 132 -9.10 -16.68 -11.54
C PRO A 132 -10.32 -16.70 -10.62
N GLN A 133 -10.72 -17.90 -10.12
CA GLN A 133 -11.81 -18.08 -9.16
C GLN A 133 -11.55 -17.42 -7.79
N LYS A 134 -10.29 -17.09 -7.48
CA LYS A 134 -9.87 -16.41 -6.24
C LYS A 134 -9.59 -14.92 -6.43
N ARG A 135 -9.80 -14.37 -7.65
CA ARG A 135 -9.51 -12.96 -7.96
C ARG A 135 -10.26 -11.98 -7.05
N TYR A 136 -11.41 -12.39 -6.51
CA TYR A 136 -12.18 -11.62 -5.53
C TYR A 136 -11.35 -11.27 -4.28
N LEU A 137 -10.39 -12.10 -3.87
CA LEU A 137 -9.48 -11.79 -2.75
C LEU A 137 -8.59 -10.57 -3.06
N GLY A 138 -8.21 -10.40 -4.33
CA GLY A 138 -7.51 -9.20 -4.77
C GLY A 138 -8.40 -7.95 -4.72
N ILE A 139 -9.69 -8.09 -5.05
CA ILE A 139 -10.66 -6.99 -4.89
C ILE A 139 -10.82 -6.65 -3.40
N LEU A 140 -10.96 -7.65 -2.53
CA LEU A 140 -11.04 -7.43 -1.08
C LEU A 140 -9.77 -6.75 -0.53
N ALA A 141 -8.59 -7.12 -1.03
CA ALA A 141 -7.34 -6.46 -0.68
C ALA A 141 -7.32 -4.99 -1.12
N LEU A 142 -7.82 -4.65 -2.31
CA LEU A 142 -7.96 -3.26 -2.77
C LEU A 142 -8.96 -2.47 -1.90
N LEU A 143 -10.10 -3.05 -1.56
CA LEU A 143 -11.06 -2.44 -0.65
C LEU A 143 -10.46 -2.23 0.74
N GLY A 144 -9.73 -3.21 1.27
CA GLY A 144 -8.96 -3.07 2.52
C GLY A 144 -7.92 -1.95 2.45
N SER A 145 -7.27 -1.77 1.29
CA SER A 145 -6.31 -0.69 1.09
C SER A 145 -6.96 0.70 1.13
N ILE A 146 -8.23 0.82 0.69
CA ILE A 146 -9.02 2.07 0.86
C ILE A 146 -9.22 2.36 2.36
N VAL A 147 -9.55 1.35 3.16
CA VAL A 147 -9.73 1.52 4.61
C VAL A 147 -8.41 1.90 5.28
N VAL A 148 -7.29 1.28 4.88
CA VAL A 148 -5.94 1.67 5.35
C VAL A 148 -5.65 3.12 4.99
N ALA A 149 -5.91 3.52 3.76
CA ALA A 149 -5.71 4.88 3.27
C ALA A 149 -6.55 5.90 4.07
N PHE A 150 -7.84 5.61 4.26
CA PHE A 150 -8.73 6.44 5.07
C PHE A 150 -8.25 6.56 6.52
N SER A 151 -7.73 5.49 7.12
CA SER A 151 -7.21 5.53 8.49
C SER A 151 -6.10 6.56 8.68
N ARG A 152 -5.34 6.89 7.60
CA ARG A 152 -4.24 7.87 7.69
C ARG A 152 -4.72 9.31 7.74
N VAL A 153 -5.80 9.62 7.02
CA VAL A 153 -6.48 10.93 7.09
C VAL A 153 -7.22 11.05 8.43
N TYR A 154 -7.96 10.00 8.81
CA TYR A 154 -8.69 9.90 10.07
C TYR A 154 -7.81 10.16 11.30
N LEU A 155 -6.62 9.57 11.34
CA LEU A 155 -5.64 9.73 12.43
C LEU A 155 -4.84 11.03 12.34
N PHE A 156 -5.16 11.94 11.42
CA PHE A 156 -4.46 13.21 11.23
C PHE A 156 -2.96 13.05 10.92
N ALA A 157 -2.58 11.93 10.32
CA ALA A 157 -1.18 11.57 10.06
C ALA A 157 -0.70 11.90 8.63
N HIS A 158 -1.64 12.02 7.68
CA HIS A 158 -1.38 12.36 6.28
C HIS A 158 -2.49 13.21 5.71
N TYR A 159 -2.14 14.09 4.78
CA TYR A 159 -3.10 14.82 3.98
C TYR A 159 -3.79 13.92 2.94
N PRO A 160 -5.02 14.27 2.50
CA PRO A 160 -5.71 13.55 1.43
C PRO A 160 -4.88 13.36 0.18
N THR A 161 -4.15 14.37 -0.28
CA THR A 161 -3.31 14.26 -1.49
C THR A 161 -2.10 13.34 -1.29
N ASP A 162 -1.53 13.21 -0.09
CA ASP A 162 -0.48 12.23 0.22
C ASP A 162 -1.01 10.80 0.01
N VAL A 163 -2.25 10.59 0.43
CA VAL A 163 -2.94 9.29 0.35
C VAL A 163 -3.32 8.96 -1.08
N LEU A 164 -3.87 9.92 -1.84
CA LEU A 164 -4.23 9.75 -3.25
C LEU A 164 -2.99 9.46 -4.11
N THR A 165 -1.91 10.21 -3.93
CA THR A 165 -0.65 9.93 -4.64
C THR A 165 -0.11 8.55 -4.28
N GLY A 166 -0.19 8.15 -3.00
CA GLY A 166 0.18 6.81 -2.56
C GLY A 166 -0.66 5.71 -3.24
N LEU A 167 -1.96 5.94 -3.46
CA LEU A 167 -2.85 5.05 -4.20
C LEU A 167 -2.41 4.91 -5.66
N GLU A 168 -2.23 6.04 -6.36
CA GLU A 168 -1.86 6.06 -7.78
C GLU A 168 -0.52 5.35 -8.02
N LEU A 169 0.51 5.74 -7.27
CA LEU A 169 1.82 5.10 -7.34
C LEU A 169 1.73 3.61 -6.98
N GLY A 170 0.91 3.25 -6.00
CA GLY A 170 0.69 1.87 -5.59
C GLY A 170 0.14 1.01 -6.72
N ILE A 171 -0.89 1.47 -7.42
CA ILE A 171 -1.46 0.75 -8.57
C ILE A 171 -0.40 0.54 -9.67
N ILE A 172 0.34 1.59 -10.01
CA ILE A 172 1.39 1.53 -11.05
C ILE A 172 2.49 0.54 -10.65
N VAL A 173 3.01 0.67 -9.44
CA VAL A 173 4.09 -0.18 -8.92
C VAL A 173 3.64 -1.63 -8.78
N GLY A 174 2.42 -1.88 -8.31
CA GLY A 174 1.88 -3.25 -8.21
C GLY A 174 1.78 -3.93 -9.57
N PHE A 175 1.39 -3.20 -10.62
CA PHE A 175 1.37 -3.71 -11.99
C PHE A 175 2.78 -4.03 -12.51
N ILE A 176 3.75 -3.14 -12.28
CA ILE A 176 5.14 -3.32 -12.69
C ILE A 176 5.75 -4.52 -11.95
N ALA A 177 5.59 -4.60 -10.63
CA ALA A 177 6.14 -5.66 -9.80
C ALA A 177 5.60 -7.04 -10.21
N TRP A 178 4.30 -7.16 -10.48
CA TRP A 178 3.72 -8.40 -10.99
C TRP A 178 4.34 -8.80 -12.33
N LYS A 179 4.48 -7.87 -13.28
CA LYS A 179 5.12 -8.16 -14.57
C LYS A 179 6.56 -8.63 -14.42
N LEU A 180 7.36 -7.89 -13.62
CA LEU A 180 8.78 -8.21 -13.41
C LEU A 180 8.96 -9.58 -12.74
N ALA A 181 8.21 -9.86 -11.67
CA ALA A 181 8.28 -11.15 -11.00
C ALA A 181 7.94 -12.31 -11.94
N ARG A 182 6.90 -12.15 -12.78
CA ARG A 182 6.50 -13.18 -13.74
C ARG A 182 7.55 -13.40 -14.83
N ILE A 183 8.13 -12.33 -15.38
CA ILE A 183 9.18 -12.43 -16.40
C ILE A 183 10.40 -13.12 -15.81
N GLY A 184 10.87 -12.68 -14.63
CA GLY A 184 12.01 -13.27 -13.96
C GLY A 184 11.78 -14.74 -13.58
N TRP A 185 10.58 -15.09 -13.13
CA TRP A 185 10.22 -16.46 -12.82
C TRP A 185 10.22 -17.37 -14.03
N ASN A 186 9.61 -16.94 -15.13
CA ASN A 186 9.59 -17.71 -16.38
C ASN A 186 11.01 -17.90 -16.96
N TRP A 187 11.84 -16.85 -16.89
CA TRP A 187 13.23 -16.94 -17.31
C TRP A 187 14.02 -17.96 -16.47
N TRP A 188 13.84 -17.94 -15.15
CA TRP A 188 14.51 -18.84 -14.22
C TRP A 188 14.07 -20.30 -14.43
N THR A 189 12.77 -20.57 -14.51
CA THR A 189 12.23 -21.92 -14.71
C THR A 189 12.65 -22.51 -16.06
N ASN A 190 12.60 -21.72 -17.14
CA ASN A 190 13.04 -22.16 -18.46
C ASN A 190 14.54 -22.53 -18.52
N ARG A 191 15.36 -21.88 -17.69
CA ARG A 191 16.82 -22.12 -17.66
C ARG A 191 17.22 -23.34 -16.84
N HIS A 192 16.41 -23.72 -15.87
CA HIS A 192 16.70 -24.83 -14.95
C HIS A 192 15.93 -26.11 -15.25
N ASN A 193 15.22 -26.19 -16.39
CA ASN A 193 14.46 -27.36 -16.83
C ASN A 193 13.59 -28.00 -15.74
N ASP A 194 13.08 -27.22 -14.78
CA ASP A 194 12.14 -27.68 -13.76
C ASP A 194 10.79 -27.97 -14.42
N VAL A 195 10.66 -29.18 -14.94
CA VAL A 195 9.55 -29.70 -15.77
C VAL A 195 8.19 -29.68 -15.03
N GLU A 196 8.17 -29.37 -13.75
CA GLU A 196 6.97 -29.44 -12.89
C GLU A 196 6.16 -28.13 -12.81
N TYR A 197 6.61 -27.07 -13.48
CA TYR A 197 5.91 -25.79 -13.50
C TYR A 197 5.47 -25.42 -14.91
N GLU A 198 4.17 -25.58 -15.20
CA GLU A 198 3.60 -24.93 -16.38
C GLU A 198 3.93 -23.43 -16.34
N PRO A 199 4.64 -22.91 -17.37
CA PRO A 199 4.89 -21.48 -17.45
C PRO A 199 3.53 -20.76 -17.45
N TYR A 200 3.42 -19.64 -16.73
CA TYR A 200 2.21 -18.79 -16.74
C TYR A 200 2.02 -18.20 -18.14
N THR A 201 1.57 -19.04 -19.07
CA THR A 201 1.31 -18.64 -20.46
C THR A 201 -0.02 -17.90 -20.52
N PHE A 202 -0.04 -16.74 -21.18
CA PHE A 202 -1.27 -16.15 -21.65
C PHE A 202 -1.91 -17.12 -22.67
N LYS A 203 -2.93 -17.86 -22.27
CA LYS A 203 -3.87 -18.36 -23.26
C LYS A 203 -4.61 -17.12 -23.80
N ARG A 204 -4.19 -16.63 -24.96
CA ARG A 204 -5.05 -15.76 -25.78
C ARG A 204 -6.31 -16.55 -26.10
N LYS A 205 -7.44 -16.15 -25.53
CA LYS A 205 -8.76 -16.50 -26.06
C LYS A 205 -9.10 -15.52 -27.15
#